data_2b3d4bbb1683158d33656a77236e430c
#
_entry.id   2b3d4bbb1683158d33656a77236e430c
#
_cell.length_a   1.000
_cell.length_b   1.000
_cell.length_c   1.000
_cell.angle_alpha   90.00
_cell.angle_beta   90.00
_cell.angle_gamma   90.00
#
_symmetry.space_group_name_H-M   'P 1'
#
loop_
_entity.id
_entity.type
_entity.pdbx_description
1 polymer ?
#
loop_
_entity_poly.entity_id
_entity_poly.type
_entity_poly.pdbx_seq_one_letter_code
_entity_poly.pdbx_strand_id
1 'polypeptide(L)'
;APRSAPAGRIPAELLQSTVLDAENGYLSHPYLTCGPYKLVSYDRESGTVEFAINEFYVGNYEGVCPVIDTVTLAPVLPQDMKEKLESGEIDLLNKVVDGDVVNSMRPMLSEGYSLLNYARLGYGFCAFACEQGPQQFKAVRQAIDYCFDADSFVRDALKGYGVTVNGYYGLGQWMTLAAMGTIRPEGITPQEEEVWDALNLDELNPYTLDLGKAKALLEEDGWTLNENGEPFDETRD
;
A
#
# COMPACT_ATOMS: atom_id res chain seq x y z
N ALA A 1 -33.94 -2.71 -5.89
CA ALA A 1 -33.79 -1.36 -5.35
C ALA A 1 -35.12 -0.60 -5.45
N PRO A 2 -35.59 0.10 -4.40
CA PRO A 2 -36.83 0.87 -4.47
C PRO A 2 -36.68 1.99 -5.51
N ARG A 3 -37.54 2.00 -6.51
CA ARG A 3 -37.56 2.94 -7.64
C ARG A 3 -38.01 4.38 -7.31
N SER A 4 -38.12 4.72 -6.03
CA SER A 4 -38.71 6.00 -5.60
C SER A 4 -37.79 6.98 -4.90
N ALA A 5 -36.45 6.77 -4.94
CA ALA A 5 -35.54 7.79 -4.44
C ALA A 5 -35.45 8.94 -5.46
N PRO A 6 -35.54 10.21 -5.03
CA PRO A 6 -35.35 11.35 -5.92
C PRO A 6 -33.97 11.32 -6.52
N ALA A 7 -33.86 11.63 -7.82
CA ALA A 7 -32.58 11.60 -8.57
C ALA A 7 -31.50 12.37 -7.82
N GLY A 8 -30.46 11.65 -7.39
CA GLY A 8 -29.20 12.22 -6.91
C GLY A 8 -28.86 12.08 -5.42
N ARG A 9 -29.73 11.52 -4.56
CA ARG A 9 -29.36 11.27 -3.15
C ARG A 9 -29.92 9.94 -2.63
N ILE A 10 -29.04 9.06 -2.17
CA ILE A 10 -29.42 7.86 -1.43
C ILE A 10 -29.62 8.28 0.04
N PRO A 11 -30.79 8.04 0.66
CA PRO A 11 -31.00 8.32 2.08
C PRO A 11 -30.03 7.56 2.96
N ALA A 12 -29.52 8.20 4.02
CA ALA A 12 -28.55 7.58 4.94
C ALA A 12 -29.15 6.33 5.61
N GLU A 13 -30.41 6.34 5.95
CA GLU A 13 -31.12 5.20 6.54
C GLU A 13 -31.15 3.98 5.59
N LEU A 14 -31.29 4.24 4.28
CA LEU A 14 -31.27 3.16 3.29
C LEU A 14 -29.87 2.55 3.17
N LEU A 15 -28.82 3.38 3.17
CA LEU A 15 -27.44 2.88 3.20
C LEU A 15 -27.17 2.08 4.48
N GLN A 16 -27.61 2.59 5.63
CA GLN A 16 -27.42 1.94 6.91
C GLN A 16 -28.10 0.57 6.96
N SER A 17 -29.34 0.46 6.47
CA SER A 17 -30.11 -0.79 6.53
C SER A 17 -29.80 -1.80 5.43
N THR A 18 -29.09 -1.41 4.37
CA THR A 18 -28.82 -2.31 3.24
C THR A 18 -27.32 -2.59 3.02
N VAL A 19 -26.48 -1.58 3.09
CA VAL A 19 -25.04 -1.71 2.80
C VAL A 19 -24.23 -1.85 4.08
N LEU A 20 -24.50 -0.99 5.06
CA LEU A 20 -23.70 -0.86 6.28
C LEU A 20 -24.21 -1.70 7.47
N ASP A 21 -25.34 -2.40 7.32
CA ASP A 21 -25.81 -3.29 8.37
C ASP A 21 -24.77 -4.37 8.69
N ALA A 22 -24.40 -4.50 9.97
CA ALA A 22 -23.29 -5.36 10.39
C ALA A 22 -23.60 -6.85 10.25
N GLU A 23 -24.88 -7.24 10.31
CA GLU A 23 -25.29 -8.64 10.26
C GLU A 23 -25.69 -9.08 8.84
N ASN A 24 -26.48 -8.25 8.14
CA ASN A 24 -27.09 -8.63 6.87
C ASN A 24 -26.78 -7.66 5.73
N GLY A 25 -25.98 -6.63 5.99
CA GLY A 25 -25.62 -5.63 4.98
C GLY A 25 -24.70 -6.18 3.88
N TYR A 26 -24.69 -5.51 2.75
CA TYR A 26 -23.93 -5.90 1.58
C TYR A 26 -22.41 -6.03 1.86
N LEU A 27 -21.86 -5.21 2.77
CA LEU A 27 -20.43 -5.29 3.14
C LEU A 27 -20.06 -6.60 3.88
N SER A 28 -21.04 -7.20 4.58
CA SER A 28 -20.86 -8.47 5.30
C SER A 28 -21.31 -9.67 4.47
N HIS A 29 -22.32 -9.47 3.61
CA HIS A 29 -22.95 -10.50 2.79
C HIS A 29 -23.14 -9.97 1.35
N PRO A 30 -22.07 -9.87 0.55
CA PRO A 30 -22.16 -9.41 -0.83
C PRO A 30 -22.85 -10.46 -1.69
N TYR A 31 -24.12 -10.20 -2.05
CA TYR A 31 -24.96 -11.10 -2.86
C TYR A 31 -24.97 -10.75 -4.35
N LEU A 32 -24.50 -9.54 -4.71
CA LEU A 32 -24.33 -9.12 -6.11
C LEU A 32 -22.89 -8.77 -6.34
N THR A 33 -22.23 -9.53 -7.20
CA THR A 33 -20.84 -9.31 -7.57
C THR A 33 -20.70 -9.25 -9.07
N CYS A 34 -19.78 -8.45 -9.57
CA CYS A 34 -19.41 -8.38 -10.99
C CYS A 34 -18.09 -9.10 -11.31
N GLY A 35 -17.42 -9.64 -10.29
CA GLY A 35 -16.15 -10.34 -10.43
C GLY A 35 -16.30 -11.81 -10.79
N PRO A 36 -15.18 -12.50 -11.06
CA PRO A 36 -15.17 -13.92 -11.44
C PRO A 36 -15.61 -14.88 -10.32
N TYR A 37 -15.58 -14.43 -9.07
CA TYR A 37 -15.96 -15.21 -7.91
C TYR A 37 -17.04 -14.51 -7.09
N LYS A 38 -17.87 -15.31 -6.44
CA LYS A 38 -18.89 -14.89 -5.46
C LYS A 38 -18.54 -15.43 -4.08
N LEU A 39 -18.90 -14.68 -3.03
CA LEU A 39 -18.74 -15.12 -1.64
C LEU A 39 -19.66 -16.31 -1.35
N VAL A 40 -19.10 -17.36 -0.76
CA VAL A 40 -19.83 -18.53 -0.26
C VAL A 40 -19.98 -18.44 1.26
N SER A 41 -18.87 -18.25 1.96
CA SER A 41 -18.87 -18.18 3.43
C SER A 41 -17.77 -17.26 3.94
N TYR A 42 -17.97 -16.71 5.13
CA TYR A 42 -16.99 -15.96 5.89
C TYR A 42 -17.08 -16.37 7.36
N ASP A 43 -16.04 -17.04 7.85
CA ASP A 43 -15.89 -17.32 9.26
C ASP A 43 -15.16 -16.15 9.95
N ARG A 44 -15.87 -15.44 10.81
CA ARG A 44 -15.33 -14.26 11.53
C ARG A 44 -14.33 -14.64 12.61
N GLU A 45 -14.39 -15.86 13.15
CA GLU A 45 -13.49 -16.29 14.21
C GLU A 45 -12.09 -16.61 13.65
N SER A 46 -12.03 -17.39 12.59
CA SER A 46 -10.77 -17.73 11.91
C SER A 46 -10.31 -16.69 10.89
N GLY A 47 -11.20 -15.80 10.45
CA GLY A 47 -10.95 -14.90 9.34
C GLY A 47 -10.93 -15.58 7.97
N THR A 48 -11.37 -16.85 7.90
CA THR A 48 -11.37 -17.61 6.64
C THR A 48 -12.55 -17.23 5.77
N VAL A 49 -12.29 -17.05 4.48
CA VAL A 49 -13.28 -16.69 3.46
C VAL A 49 -13.26 -17.71 2.34
N GLU A 50 -14.41 -18.20 1.94
CA GLU A 50 -14.58 -19.12 0.81
C GLU A 50 -15.31 -18.44 -0.33
N PHE A 51 -14.79 -18.61 -1.54
CA PHE A 51 -15.37 -18.11 -2.79
C PHE A 51 -15.60 -19.27 -3.76
N ALA A 52 -16.66 -19.17 -4.58
CA ALA A 52 -16.91 -20.05 -5.70
C ALA A 52 -17.04 -19.24 -7.00
N ILE A 53 -16.92 -19.90 -8.15
CA ILE A 53 -17.12 -19.27 -9.45
C ILE A 53 -18.48 -18.56 -9.48
N ASN A 54 -18.47 -17.32 -9.98
CA ASN A 54 -19.67 -16.58 -10.29
C ASN A 54 -20.16 -17.01 -11.70
N GLU A 55 -21.25 -17.75 -11.75
CA GLU A 55 -21.84 -18.28 -12.96
C GLU A 55 -22.34 -17.21 -13.96
N PHE A 56 -22.46 -15.97 -13.50
CA PHE A 56 -22.87 -14.82 -14.32
C PHE A 56 -21.70 -14.03 -14.87
N TYR A 57 -20.46 -14.43 -14.54
CA TYR A 57 -19.28 -13.74 -15.03
C TYR A 57 -18.98 -14.17 -16.47
N VAL A 58 -18.89 -13.20 -17.36
CA VAL A 58 -18.71 -13.43 -18.81
C VAL A 58 -17.26 -13.30 -19.29
N GLY A 59 -16.32 -13.19 -18.36
CA GLY A 59 -14.90 -13.05 -18.66
C GLY A 59 -14.35 -11.63 -18.43
N ASN A 60 -13.02 -11.52 -18.43
CA ASN A 60 -12.32 -10.24 -18.41
C ASN A 60 -12.36 -9.58 -19.81
N TYR A 61 -11.60 -8.50 -20.03
CA TYR A 61 -11.50 -7.80 -21.33
C TYR A 61 -10.98 -8.70 -22.48
N GLU A 62 -10.33 -9.83 -22.17
CA GLU A 62 -9.88 -10.84 -23.13
C GLU A 62 -10.86 -12.02 -23.25
N GLY A 63 -11.97 -12.00 -22.51
CA GLY A 63 -12.95 -13.09 -22.48
C GLY A 63 -12.53 -14.29 -21.62
N VAL A 64 -11.49 -14.14 -20.78
CA VAL A 64 -10.98 -15.25 -19.95
C VAL A 64 -11.85 -15.37 -18.69
N CYS A 65 -12.36 -16.59 -18.47
CA CYS A 65 -13.14 -16.97 -17.29
C CYS A 65 -12.27 -17.74 -16.26
N PRO A 66 -12.66 -17.77 -14.96
CA PRO A 66 -11.97 -18.55 -13.96
C PRO A 66 -12.12 -20.07 -14.26
N VAL A 67 -11.09 -20.82 -13.90
CA VAL A 67 -11.07 -22.30 -14.06
C VAL A 67 -10.90 -23.03 -12.72
N ILE A 68 -10.65 -22.30 -11.64
CA ILE A 68 -10.56 -22.85 -10.28
C ILE A 68 -11.94 -22.71 -9.63
N ASP A 69 -12.56 -23.82 -9.29
CA ASP A 69 -13.96 -23.83 -8.81
C ASP A 69 -14.14 -23.10 -7.49
N THR A 70 -13.22 -23.30 -6.56
CA THR A 70 -13.28 -22.74 -5.20
C THR A 70 -11.95 -22.11 -4.81
N VAL A 71 -11.99 -20.94 -4.18
CA VAL A 71 -10.83 -20.25 -3.61
C VAL A 71 -11.09 -19.97 -2.15
N THR A 72 -10.22 -20.51 -1.28
CA THR A 72 -10.26 -20.24 0.16
C THR A 72 -9.13 -19.29 0.53
N LEU A 73 -9.46 -18.18 1.20
CA LEU A 73 -8.48 -17.26 1.78
C LEU A 73 -8.46 -17.42 3.30
N ALA A 74 -7.30 -17.67 3.85
CA ALA A 74 -7.09 -17.77 5.29
C ALA A 74 -5.91 -16.91 5.74
N PRO A 75 -5.97 -16.25 6.90
CA PRO A 75 -4.81 -15.59 7.48
C PRO A 75 -3.72 -16.61 7.83
N VAL A 76 -2.48 -16.27 7.53
CA VAL A 76 -1.31 -17.09 7.90
C VAL A 76 -0.29 -16.20 8.58
N LEU A 77 0.21 -16.64 9.74
CA LEU A 77 1.25 -15.90 10.45
C LEU A 77 2.61 -16.07 9.74
N PRO A 78 3.47 -15.04 9.75
CA PRO A 78 4.74 -15.07 9.05
C PRO A 78 5.62 -16.28 9.35
N GLN A 79 5.66 -16.73 10.61
CA GLN A 79 6.43 -17.90 11.06
C GLN A 79 5.91 -19.22 10.49
N ASP A 80 4.64 -19.31 10.14
CA ASP A 80 3.98 -20.55 9.70
C ASP A 80 3.91 -20.66 8.16
N MET A 81 4.19 -19.56 7.45
CA MET A 81 4.02 -19.46 6.00
C MET A 81 4.77 -20.54 5.23
N LYS A 82 6.04 -20.76 5.59
CA LYS A 82 6.87 -21.74 4.91
C LYS A 82 6.37 -23.17 5.12
N GLU A 83 6.10 -23.54 6.37
CA GLU A 83 5.64 -24.90 6.74
C GLU A 83 4.31 -25.24 6.08
N LYS A 84 3.37 -24.31 6.10
CA LYS A 84 2.05 -24.50 5.48
C LYS A 84 2.12 -24.65 3.95
N LEU A 85 3.04 -23.94 3.32
CA LEU A 85 3.27 -24.08 1.87
C LEU A 85 3.97 -25.42 1.54
N GLU A 86 4.98 -25.83 2.33
CA GLU A 86 5.70 -27.11 2.16
C GLU A 86 4.78 -28.32 2.41
N SER A 87 3.89 -28.23 3.41
CA SER A 87 2.93 -29.31 3.70
C SER A 87 1.78 -29.41 2.70
N GLY A 88 1.60 -28.42 1.83
CA GLY A 88 0.46 -28.34 0.93
C GLY A 88 -0.86 -27.95 1.62
N GLU A 89 -0.81 -27.44 2.85
CA GLU A 89 -2.00 -26.87 3.51
C GLU A 89 -2.49 -25.62 2.79
N ILE A 90 -1.55 -24.88 2.16
CA ILE A 90 -1.84 -23.74 1.29
C ILE A 90 -1.11 -23.89 -0.03
N ASP A 91 -1.73 -23.41 -1.12
CA ASP A 91 -1.20 -23.47 -2.48
C ASP A 91 -0.48 -22.18 -2.87
N LEU A 92 -0.84 -21.06 -2.26
CA LEU A 92 -0.36 -19.71 -2.64
C LEU A 92 -0.25 -18.79 -1.42
N LEU A 93 0.89 -18.17 -1.26
CA LEU A 93 1.09 -17.02 -0.36
C LEU A 93 0.97 -15.72 -1.16
N ASN A 94 0.06 -14.85 -0.75
CA ASN A 94 -0.19 -13.57 -1.42
C ASN A 94 0.27 -12.40 -0.54
N LYS A 95 0.93 -11.42 -1.17
CA LYS A 95 1.37 -10.16 -0.54
C LYS A 95 2.34 -10.35 0.65
N VAL A 96 3.27 -11.28 0.54
CA VAL A 96 4.36 -11.42 1.51
C VAL A 96 5.28 -10.20 1.36
N VAL A 97 5.39 -9.41 2.41
CA VAL A 97 6.20 -8.16 2.43
C VAL A 97 7.43 -8.27 3.32
N ASP A 98 7.52 -9.30 4.15
CA ASP A 98 8.67 -9.57 5.00
C ASP A 98 9.78 -10.23 4.16
N GLY A 99 10.91 -9.52 4.01
CA GLY A 99 12.01 -9.99 3.19
C GLY A 99 12.74 -11.21 3.77
N ASP A 100 12.74 -11.40 5.08
CA ASP A 100 13.33 -12.59 5.71
C ASP A 100 12.48 -13.82 5.44
N VAL A 101 11.16 -13.70 5.50
CA VAL A 101 10.22 -14.77 5.13
C VAL A 101 10.42 -15.16 3.66
N VAL A 102 10.45 -14.18 2.74
CA VAL A 102 10.69 -14.44 1.31
C VAL A 102 12.04 -15.14 1.11
N ASN A 103 13.10 -14.65 1.75
CA ASN A 103 14.44 -15.24 1.62
C ASN A 103 14.49 -16.68 2.17
N SER A 104 13.76 -16.99 3.25
CA SER A 104 13.70 -18.34 3.81
C SER A 104 13.06 -19.36 2.87
N MET A 105 12.18 -18.91 1.98
CA MET A 105 11.48 -19.75 1.00
C MET A 105 12.20 -19.86 -0.36
N ARG A 106 13.23 -19.05 -0.63
CA ARG A 106 13.96 -19.10 -1.92
C ARG A 106 14.50 -20.47 -2.29
N PRO A 107 15.00 -21.32 -1.36
CA PRO A 107 15.44 -22.66 -1.71
C PRO A 107 14.35 -23.52 -2.37
N MET A 108 13.08 -23.29 -2.03
CA MET A 108 11.93 -24.03 -2.57
C MET A 108 11.76 -23.86 -4.09
N LEU A 109 12.35 -22.81 -4.67
CA LEU A 109 12.33 -22.61 -6.15
C LEU A 109 12.99 -23.75 -6.91
N SER A 110 13.97 -24.45 -6.31
CA SER A 110 14.59 -25.65 -6.88
C SER A 110 13.72 -26.90 -6.75
N GLU A 111 12.66 -26.83 -5.96
CA GLU A 111 11.72 -27.92 -5.68
C GLU A 111 10.40 -27.78 -6.46
N GLY A 112 10.33 -26.83 -7.40
CA GLY A 112 9.19 -26.64 -8.28
C GLY A 112 8.23 -25.52 -7.85
N TYR A 113 8.53 -24.78 -6.78
CA TYR A 113 7.76 -23.60 -6.40
C TYR A 113 8.12 -22.40 -7.29
N SER A 114 7.23 -21.44 -7.37
CA SER A 114 7.43 -20.20 -8.13
C SER A 114 7.31 -18.97 -7.25
N LEU A 115 8.13 -17.95 -7.52
CA LEU A 115 8.06 -16.66 -6.87
C LEU A 115 7.80 -15.58 -7.92
N LEU A 116 6.72 -14.83 -7.72
CA LEU A 116 6.39 -13.65 -8.52
C LEU A 116 6.60 -12.39 -7.66
N ASN A 117 7.45 -11.49 -8.15
CA ASN A 117 7.65 -10.17 -7.56
C ASN A 117 7.10 -9.10 -8.50
N TYR A 118 6.36 -8.13 -7.96
CA TYR A 118 5.76 -7.04 -8.73
C TYR A 118 5.71 -5.75 -7.91
N ALA A 119 5.75 -4.62 -8.61
CA ALA A 119 5.63 -3.31 -7.98
C ALA A 119 4.19 -3.12 -7.48
N ARG A 120 4.04 -2.81 -6.19
CA ARG A 120 2.74 -2.51 -5.58
C ARG A 120 2.27 -1.11 -5.98
N LEU A 121 0.96 -0.92 -6.04
CA LEU A 121 0.34 0.40 -6.22
C LEU A 121 0.43 1.27 -4.96
N GLY A 122 0.62 0.65 -3.80
CA GLY A 122 0.76 1.34 -2.51
C GLY A 122 2.22 1.62 -2.14
N TYR A 123 2.38 2.42 -1.10
CA TYR A 123 3.67 2.74 -0.49
C TYR A 123 3.52 2.82 1.03
N GLY A 124 4.63 2.68 1.76
CA GLY A 124 4.71 2.96 3.18
C GLY A 124 5.11 4.43 3.40
N PHE A 125 4.54 5.07 4.39
CA PHE A 125 4.83 6.48 4.67
C PHE A 125 4.73 6.79 6.17
N CYS A 126 5.40 7.85 6.60
CA CYS A 126 5.23 8.44 7.90
C CYS A 126 4.27 9.65 7.76
N ALA A 127 3.23 9.70 8.58
CA ALA A 127 2.28 10.81 8.61
C ALA A 127 2.46 11.63 9.89
N PHE A 128 2.35 12.95 9.78
CA PHE A 128 2.45 13.85 10.90
C PHE A 128 1.08 14.45 11.27
N ALA A 129 0.75 14.44 12.56
CA ALA A 129 -0.39 15.18 13.09
C ALA A 129 -0.07 16.68 13.15
N CYS A 130 -0.23 17.39 12.03
CA CYS A 130 0.23 18.76 11.84
C CYS A 130 -0.47 19.81 12.74
N GLU A 131 -1.51 19.42 13.46
CA GLU A 131 -2.28 20.30 14.35
C GLU A 131 -1.87 20.17 15.84
N GLN A 132 -0.92 19.26 16.16
CA GLN A 132 -0.59 18.95 17.55
C GLN A 132 0.92 18.82 17.74
N GLY A 133 1.40 19.18 18.93
CA GLY A 133 2.78 19.00 19.33
C GLY A 133 3.81 19.70 18.46
N PRO A 134 5.10 19.34 18.57
CA PRO A 134 6.18 19.99 17.80
C PRO A 134 6.09 19.73 16.29
N GLN A 135 5.46 18.64 15.87
CA GLN A 135 5.30 18.35 14.44
C GLN A 135 4.33 19.30 13.71
N GLN A 136 3.66 20.21 14.39
CA GLN A 136 2.95 21.33 13.74
C GLN A 136 3.91 22.28 13.00
N PHE A 137 5.17 22.36 13.44
CA PHE A 137 6.19 23.19 12.83
C PHE A 137 6.82 22.48 11.63
N LYS A 138 6.96 23.21 10.52
CA LYS A 138 7.50 22.66 9.28
C LYS A 138 8.94 22.18 9.44
N ALA A 139 9.78 22.96 10.14
CA ALA A 139 11.18 22.64 10.37
C ALA A 139 11.33 21.30 11.11
N VAL A 140 10.49 21.02 12.10
CA VAL A 140 10.51 19.75 12.84
C VAL A 140 10.19 18.57 11.91
N ARG A 141 9.15 18.67 11.07
CA ARG A 141 8.82 17.60 10.12
C ARG A 141 9.93 17.36 9.12
N GLN A 142 10.53 18.44 8.57
CA GLN A 142 11.65 18.33 7.63
C GLN A 142 12.91 17.77 8.30
N ALA A 143 13.17 18.15 9.55
CA ALA A 143 14.29 17.59 10.31
C ALA A 143 14.12 16.08 10.56
N ILE A 144 12.91 15.63 10.89
CA ILE A 144 12.61 14.20 11.04
C ILE A 144 12.88 13.45 9.73
N ASP A 145 12.45 13.99 8.57
CA ASP A 145 12.71 13.38 7.27
C ASP A 145 14.21 13.29 6.98
N TYR A 146 15.02 14.32 7.31
CA TYR A 146 16.47 14.24 7.18
C TYR A 146 17.16 13.30 8.17
N CYS A 147 16.49 12.90 9.24
CA CYS A 147 16.99 11.88 10.18
C CYS A 147 16.61 10.46 9.76
N PHE A 148 15.70 10.27 8.80
CA PHE A 148 15.24 8.97 8.38
C PHE A 148 16.05 8.44 7.21
N ASP A 149 16.79 7.34 7.43
CA ASP A 149 17.53 6.63 6.39
C ASP A 149 16.60 5.63 5.68
N ALA A 150 15.86 6.11 4.67
CA ALA A 150 14.93 5.30 3.90
C ALA A 150 15.63 4.17 3.11
N ASP A 151 16.85 4.42 2.62
CA ASP A 151 17.60 3.42 1.85
C ASP A 151 18.09 2.29 2.75
N SER A 152 18.58 2.61 3.94
CA SER A 152 18.92 1.57 4.93
C SER A 152 17.68 0.80 5.39
N PHE A 153 16.54 1.47 5.56
CA PHE A 153 15.29 0.79 5.90
C PHE A 153 14.89 -0.22 4.79
N VAL A 154 14.92 0.18 3.53
CA VAL A 154 14.62 -0.72 2.41
C VAL A 154 15.60 -1.89 2.36
N ARG A 155 16.89 -1.63 2.54
CA ARG A 155 17.94 -2.68 2.52
C ARG A 155 17.76 -3.66 3.69
N ASP A 156 17.56 -3.14 4.91
CA ASP A 156 17.70 -3.92 6.13
C ASP A 156 16.38 -4.52 6.62
N ALA A 157 15.26 -3.78 6.51
CA ALA A 157 13.94 -4.26 6.88
C ALA A 157 13.23 -4.99 5.72
N LEU A 158 13.32 -4.45 4.49
CA LEU A 158 12.67 -5.06 3.34
C LEU A 158 13.62 -5.97 2.53
N LYS A 159 14.88 -6.14 2.96
CA LYS A 159 15.88 -7.00 2.30
C LYS A 159 16.03 -6.75 0.79
N GLY A 160 15.81 -5.51 0.36
CA GLY A 160 15.89 -5.12 -1.05
C GLY A 160 14.62 -5.43 -1.88
N TYR A 161 13.54 -5.90 -1.27
CA TYR A 161 12.24 -6.11 -1.95
C TYR A 161 11.38 -4.84 -2.03
N GLY A 162 11.90 -3.70 -1.61
CA GLY A 162 11.28 -2.40 -1.72
C GLY A 162 12.16 -1.44 -2.51
N VAL A 163 11.60 -0.28 -2.82
CA VAL A 163 12.31 0.88 -3.36
C VAL A 163 11.85 2.13 -2.64
N THR A 164 12.73 3.10 -2.49
CA THR A 164 12.37 4.42 -2.00
C THR A 164 11.60 5.17 -3.08
N VAL A 165 10.59 5.95 -2.69
CA VAL A 165 9.83 6.81 -3.60
C VAL A 165 9.77 8.22 -3.03
N ASN A 166 9.95 9.21 -3.90
CA ASN A 166 9.79 10.62 -3.58
C ASN A 166 8.46 11.10 -4.16
N GLY A 167 7.51 11.41 -3.30
CA GLY A 167 6.16 11.85 -3.70
C GLY A 167 5.07 10.95 -3.13
N TYR A 168 3.83 11.26 -3.54
CA TYR A 168 2.61 10.68 -2.96
C TYR A 168 2.18 9.36 -3.62
N TYR A 169 2.93 8.85 -4.60
CA TYR A 169 2.55 7.68 -5.38
C TYR A 169 3.61 6.59 -5.32
N GLY A 170 3.16 5.34 -5.20
CA GLY A 170 4.03 4.17 -5.27
C GLY A 170 4.55 3.90 -6.68
N LEU A 171 5.63 3.15 -6.77
CA LEU A 171 6.30 2.83 -8.04
C LEU A 171 5.40 2.10 -9.05
N GLY A 172 4.41 1.33 -8.59
CA GLY A 172 3.48 0.62 -9.47
C GLY A 172 2.40 1.52 -10.10
N GLN A 173 2.32 2.81 -9.74
CA GLN A 173 1.33 3.73 -10.29
C GLN A 173 1.86 4.41 -11.55
N TRP A 174 1.00 4.50 -12.57
CA TRP A 174 1.40 5.04 -13.87
C TRP A 174 1.94 6.48 -13.81
N MET A 175 1.44 7.31 -12.89
CA MET A 175 1.91 8.69 -12.73
C MET A 175 3.37 8.75 -12.32
N THR A 176 3.80 7.86 -11.41
CA THR A 176 5.21 7.75 -11.00
C THR A 176 6.07 7.27 -12.16
N LEU A 177 5.63 6.24 -12.88
CA LEU A 177 6.34 5.71 -14.05
C LEU A 177 6.42 6.76 -15.19
N ALA A 178 5.37 7.56 -15.36
CA ALA A 178 5.35 8.67 -16.31
C ALA A 178 6.36 9.76 -15.91
N ALA A 179 6.35 10.23 -14.66
CA ALA A 179 7.27 11.23 -14.16
C ALA A 179 8.74 10.78 -14.16
N MET A 180 8.98 9.47 -14.07
CA MET A 180 10.31 8.86 -14.22
C MET A 180 10.71 8.65 -15.70
N GLY A 181 9.85 8.96 -16.65
CA GLY A 181 10.08 8.72 -18.07
C GLY A 181 10.07 7.25 -18.48
N THR A 182 9.59 6.34 -17.63
CA THR A 182 9.59 4.90 -17.89
C THR A 182 8.47 4.48 -18.85
N ILE A 183 7.35 5.18 -18.82
CA ILE A 183 6.21 4.97 -19.71
C ILE A 183 5.85 6.28 -20.42
N ARG A 184 5.46 6.17 -21.70
CA ARG A 184 4.92 7.27 -22.48
C ARG A 184 3.89 6.70 -23.45
N PRO A 185 2.67 7.26 -23.55
CA PRO A 185 1.69 6.81 -24.53
C PRO A 185 2.17 7.08 -25.96
N GLU A 186 1.79 6.19 -26.88
CA GLU A 186 1.98 6.40 -28.32
C GLU A 186 0.81 7.19 -28.89
N GLY A 187 1.06 8.01 -29.94
CA GLY A 187 0.02 8.71 -30.69
C GLY A 187 -0.64 9.87 -29.93
N ILE A 188 0.01 10.40 -28.92
CA ILE A 188 -0.44 11.60 -28.20
C ILE A 188 -0.33 12.86 -29.10
N THR A 189 -1.19 13.84 -28.83
CA THR A 189 -1.15 15.14 -29.51
C THR A 189 0.04 16.00 -29.05
N PRO A 190 0.47 17.01 -29.83
CA PRO A 190 1.54 17.93 -29.40
C PRO A 190 1.25 18.64 -28.07
N GLN A 191 -0.02 18.92 -27.76
CA GLN A 191 -0.41 19.53 -26.47
C GLN A 191 -0.28 18.53 -25.31
N GLU A 192 -0.63 17.27 -25.53
CA GLU A 192 -0.41 16.21 -24.54
C GLU A 192 1.07 15.93 -24.36
N GLU A 193 1.85 16.00 -25.43
CA GLU A 193 3.30 15.85 -25.40
C GLU A 193 3.99 16.88 -24.48
N GLU A 194 3.57 18.15 -24.55
CA GLU A 194 4.04 19.22 -23.66
C GLU A 194 3.73 18.91 -22.18
N VAL A 195 2.52 18.39 -21.89
CA VAL A 195 2.13 17.98 -20.53
C VAL A 195 2.99 16.82 -20.05
N TRP A 196 3.23 15.81 -20.89
CA TRP A 196 4.06 14.66 -20.53
C TRP A 196 5.53 15.04 -20.31
N ASP A 197 6.06 15.96 -21.11
CA ASP A 197 7.43 16.47 -20.96
C ASP A 197 7.61 17.30 -19.67
N ALA A 198 6.53 17.93 -19.20
CA ALA A 198 6.53 18.66 -17.93
C ALA A 198 6.41 17.75 -16.69
N LEU A 199 6.00 16.48 -16.86
CA LEU A 199 5.95 15.52 -15.76
C LEU A 199 7.36 15.08 -15.38
N ASN A 200 7.84 15.53 -14.24
CA ASN A 200 9.13 15.13 -13.66
C ASN A 200 9.07 15.15 -12.14
N LEU A 201 10.10 14.62 -11.49
CA LEU A 201 10.25 14.60 -10.04
C LEU A 201 11.34 15.56 -9.55
N ASP A 202 11.90 16.41 -10.42
CA ASP A 202 13.08 17.25 -10.14
C ASP A 202 12.80 18.35 -9.12
N GLU A 203 11.53 18.78 -9.01
CA GLU A 203 11.10 19.79 -8.03
C GLU A 203 10.86 19.20 -6.64
N LEU A 204 10.82 17.88 -6.51
CA LEU A 204 10.68 17.22 -5.22
C LEU A 204 12.02 17.24 -4.49
N ASN A 205 11.99 17.56 -3.19
CA ASN A 205 13.15 17.40 -2.34
C ASN A 205 13.29 15.92 -1.94
N PRO A 206 14.27 15.19 -2.46
CA PRO A 206 14.51 13.81 -2.03
C PRO A 206 15.20 13.85 -0.67
N TYR A 207 14.44 13.91 0.41
CA TYR A 207 15.00 13.87 1.75
C TYR A 207 15.89 12.63 1.92
N THR A 208 17.19 12.85 2.02
CA THR A 208 18.21 11.84 2.29
C THR A 208 18.79 12.07 3.66
N LEU A 209 19.30 11.02 4.31
CA LEU A 209 19.90 11.13 5.64
C LEU A 209 20.96 12.24 5.69
N ASP A 210 20.68 13.28 6.47
CA ASP A 210 21.56 14.44 6.69
C ASP A 210 21.27 15.08 8.05
N LEU A 211 21.97 14.57 9.07
CA LEU A 211 21.79 15.06 10.46
C LEU A 211 22.24 16.50 10.62
N GLY A 212 23.22 16.96 9.83
CA GLY A 212 23.69 18.34 9.84
C GLY A 212 22.61 19.30 9.36
N LYS A 213 21.92 18.94 8.28
CA LYS A 213 20.81 19.71 7.72
C LYS A 213 19.57 19.67 8.64
N ALA A 214 19.29 18.52 9.25
CA ALA A 214 18.23 18.42 10.25
C ALA A 214 18.46 19.38 11.42
N LYS A 215 19.67 19.40 11.96
CA LYS A 215 20.06 20.30 13.05
C LYS A 215 19.96 21.77 12.63
N ALA A 216 20.49 22.14 11.48
CA ALA A 216 20.44 23.51 10.97
C ALA A 216 19.00 24.01 10.84
N LEU A 217 18.07 23.19 10.32
CA LEU A 217 16.66 23.54 10.21
C LEU A 217 16.01 23.80 11.58
N LEU A 218 16.33 23.01 12.58
CA LEU A 218 15.81 23.20 13.95
C LEU A 218 16.38 24.47 14.57
N GLU A 219 17.69 24.72 14.44
CA GLU A 219 18.35 25.93 14.96
C GLU A 219 17.80 27.21 14.30
N GLU A 220 17.60 27.21 12.97
CA GLU A 220 17.02 28.33 12.24
C GLU A 220 15.58 28.64 12.66
N ASP A 221 14.80 27.63 13.04
CA ASP A 221 13.41 27.76 13.53
C ASP A 221 13.34 28.05 15.04
N GLY A 222 14.50 28.16 15.73
CA GLY A 222 14.61 28.54 17.13
C GLY A 222 14.59 27.39 18.15
N TRP A 223 14.71 26.14 17.68
CA TRP A 223 14.80 24.95 18.55
C TRP A 223 16.25 24.78 19.05
N THR A 224 16.64 25.54 20.02
CA THR A 224 18.03 25.61 20.51
C THR A 224 18.17 25.34 22.01
N LEU A 225 17.07 25.03 22.70
CA LEU A 225 17.04 24.79 24.12
C LEU A 225 16.66 23.34 24.45
N ASN A 226 17.23 22.79 25.50
CA ASN A 226 16.85 21.52 26.10
C ASN A 226 15.56 21.63 26.93
N GLU A 227 15.13 20.52 27.53
CA GLU A 227 13.91 20.43 28.34
C GLU A 227 13.92 21.36 29.58
N ASN A 228 15.11 21.76 30.03
CA ASN A 228 15.28 22.67 31.18
C ASN A 228 15.33 24.15 30.77
N GLY A 229 15.24 24.45 29.46
CA GLY A 229 15.34 25.81 28.94
C GLY A 229 16.78 26.35 28.85
N GLU A 230 17.78 25.45 28.91
CA GLU A 230 19.19 25.78 28.71
C GLU A 230 19.59 25.51 27.27
N PRO A 231 20.68 26.09 26.75
CA PRO A 231 21.19 25.75 25.42
C PRO A 231 21.45 24.26 25.31
N PHE A 232 20.93 23.67 24.19
CA PHE A 232 21.08 22.26 23.88
C PHE A 232 22.56 21.88 23.70
N ASP A 233 22.99 20.81 24.34
CA ASP A 233 24.37 20.28 24.29
C ASP A 233 24.32 18.76 23.98
N GLU A 234 24.71 18.37 22.78
CA GLU A 234 24.70 16.97 22.26
C GLU A 234 25.46 15.99 23.16
N THR A 235 26.39 16.47 24.00
CA THR A 235 27.17 15.60 24.89
C THR A 235 26.50 15.36 26.24
N ARG A 236 25.51 16.16 26.57
CA ARG A 236 24.87 16.21 27.90
C ARG A 236 23.37 15.92 27.86
N ASP A 237 22.69 16.33 26.81
CA ASP A 237 21.25 16.27 26.60
C ASP A 237 20.88 15.20 25.57
#